data_2aa558d8a934726da9153e2c6f63bcb6
#
_entry.id   2aa558d8a934726da9153e2c6f63bcb6
#
_cell.length_a   1.000
_cell.length_b   1.000
_cell.length_c   1.000
_cell.angle_alpha   90.00
_cell.angle_beta   90.00
_cell.angle_gamma   90.00
#
_symmetry.space_group_name_H-M   'P 1'
#
loop_
_entity.id
_entity.type
_entity.pdbx_description
1 polymer ?
#
loop_
_entity_poly.entity_id
_entity_poly.type
_entity_poly.pdbx_seq_one_letter_code
_entity_poly.pdbx_strand_id
1 'polypeptide(L)' 'MDVSNEHLKALLEKTDLAFQALLREPDSEELNLAYEEAKAELDSYISSVRQRLSQRNR' A
#
# COMPACT_ATOMS: atom_id res chain seq x y z
N MET A 1 -5.67 0.95 -20.32
CA MET A 1 -5.72 0.97 -19.26
C MET A 1 -5.49 -0.09 -18.41
N ASP A 2 -4.79 0.08 -17.52
CA ASP A 2 -4.35 -0.84 -16.73
C ASP A 2 -5.06 -0.89 -15.46
N VAL A 3 -5.82 -1.90 -15.18
CA VAL A 3 -6.48 -2.11 -13.92
C VAL A 3 -5.46 -2.18 -12.81
N SER A 4 -4.34 -2.80 -13.07
CA SER A 4 -3.29 -2.90 -12.07
C SER A 4 -2.78 -1.55 -11.68
N ASN A 5 -2.69 -0.66 -12.63
CA ASN A 5 -2.19 0.66 -12.36
C ASN A 5 -3.15 1.44 -11.48
N GLU A 6 -4.43 1.29 -11.70
CA GLU A 6 -5.41 1.96 -10.88
C GLU A 6 -5.43 1.40 -9.48
N HIS A 7 -5.25 0.10 -9.37
CA HIS A 7 -5.22 -0.54 -8.07
C HIS A 7 -4.02 -0.04 -7.27
N LEU A 8 -2.86 0.03 -7.90
CA LEU A 8 -1.66 0.52 -7.25
C LEU A 8 -1.84 1.96 -6.80
N LYS A 9 -2.44 2.78 -7.66
CA LYS A 9 -2.66 4.16 -7.33
C LYS A 9 -3.57 4.30 -6.12
N ALA A 10 -4.61 3.49 -6.06
CA ALA A 10 -5.53 3.52 -4.93
C ALA A 10 -4.82 3.13 -3.64
N LEU A 11 -3.95 2.13 -3.70
CA LEU A 11 -3.21 1.71 -2.52
C LEU A 11 -2.25 2.79 -2.06
N LEU A 12 -1.62 3.47 -3.00
CA LEU A 12 -0.71 4.53 -2.66
C LEU A 12 -1.44 5.69 -2.01
N GLU A 13 -2.60 6.04 -2.53
CA GLU A 13 -3.39 7.12 -1.96
C GLU A 13 -3.86 6.76 -0.56
N LYS A 14 -4.29 5.53 -0.39
CA LYS A 14 -4.76 5.08 0.91
C LYS A 14 -3.63 5.17 1.93
N THR A 15 -2.45 4.71 1.55
CA THR A 15 -1.31 4.74 2.45
C THR A 15 -0.91 6.17 2.78
N ASP A 16 -0.94 7.03 1.78
CA ASP A 16 -0.58 8.42 1.98
C ASP A 16 -1.55 9.12 2.93
N LEU A 17 -2.84 8.89 2.74
CA LEU A 17 -3.83 9.50 3.62
C LEU A 17 -3.68 9.00 5.05
N ALA A 18 -3.42 7.73 5.21
CA ALA A 18 -3.23 7.17 6.53
C ALA A 18 -1.99 7.78 7.19
N PHE A 19 -0.96 7.99 6.41
CA PHE A 19 0.26 8.58 6.93
C PHE A 19 0.04 10.02 7.35
N GLN A 20 -0.68 10.78 6.54
CA GLN A 20 -0.97 12.17 6.86
C GLN A 20 -1.78 12.28 8.15
N ALA A 21 -2.76 11.40 8.31
CA ALA A 21 -3.55 11.41 9.53
C ALA A 21 -2.68 11.07 10.73
N LEU A 22 -1.78 10.13 10.55
CA LEU A 22 -0.88 9.73 11.62
C LEU A 22 0.04 10.88 12.04
N LEU A 23 0.49 11.67 11.08
CA LEU A 23 1.33 12.82 11.39
C LEU A 23 0.61 13.83 12.26
N ARG A 24 -0.70 13.93 12.09
CA ARG A 24 -1.47 14.85 12.90
C ARG A 24 -1.67 14.35 14.31
N GLU A 25 -1.83 13.04 14.43
CA GLU A 25 -2.06 12.44 15.73
C GLU A 25 -1.19 11.21 15.90
N PRO A 26 0.08 11.41 16.15
CA PRO A 26 1.00 10.29 16.22
C PRO A 26 0.73 9.32 17.38
N ASP A 27 -0.03 9.78 18.36
CA ASP A 27 -0.33 8.92 19.51
C ASP A 27 -1.53 8.02 19.28
N SER A 28 -2.21 8.17 18.17
CA SER A 28 -3.42 7.42 17.93
C SER A 28 -3.09 6.00 17.50
N GLU A 29 -3.54 5.04 18.27
CA GLU A 29 -3.31 3.64 17.92
C GLU A 29 -4.10 3.25 16.70
N GLU A 30 -5.29 3.79 16.56
CA GLU A 30 -6.12 3.49 15.42
C GLU A 30 -5.47 3.93 14.13
N LEU A 31 -4.89 5.13 14.14
CA LEU A 31 -4.25 5.64 12.95
C LEU A 31 -2.98 4.87 12.63
N ASN A 32 -2.27 4.45 13.67
CA ASN A 32 -1.10 3.60 13.47
C ASN A 32 -1.46 2.29 12.82
N LEU A 33 -2.53 1.68 13.29
CA LEU A 33 -2.98 0.42 12.72
C LEU A 33 -3.45 0.61 11.28
N ALA A 34 -4.16 1.68 11.02
CA ALA A 34 -4.63 1.95 9.67
C ALA A 34 -3.46 2.11 8.70
N TYR A 35 -2.44 2.81 9.14
CA TYR A 35 -1.26 3.02 8.31
C TYR A 35 -0.55 1.69 8.06
N GLU A 36 -0.40 0.89 9.09
CA GLU A 36 0.26 -0.40 8.94
C GLU A 36 -0.51 -1.33 8.04
N GLU A 37 -1.82 -1.30 8.12
CA GLU A 37 -2.63 -2.12 7.24
C GLU A 37 -2.50 -1.67 5.80
N ALA A 38 -2.51 -0.37 5.58
CA ALA A 38 -2.37 0.16 4.24
C ALA A 38 -1.01 -0.20 3.66
N LYS A 39 0.02 -0.09 4.47
CA LYS A 39 1.37 -0.46 4.06
C LYS A 39 1.45 -1.94 3.71
N ALA A 40 0.84 -2.76 4.52
CA ALA A 40 0.87 -4.20 4.31
C ALA A 40 0.19 -4.57 2.99
N GLU A 41 -0.92 -3.93 2.71
CA GLU A 41 -1.62 -4.19 1.46
C GLU A 41 -0.76 -3.79 0.27
N LEU A 42 -0.15 -2.64 0.36
CA LEU A 42 0.70 -2.15 -0.71
C LEU A 42 1.89 -3.08 -0.92
N ASP A 43 2.50 -3.49 0.17
CA ASP A 43 3.64 -4.37 0.14
C ASP A 43 3.27 -5.71 -0.48
N SER A 44 2.13 -6.23 -0.10
CA SER A 44 1.65 -7.50 -0.61
C SER A 44 1.41 -7.42 -2.11
N TYR A 45 0.85 -6.31 -2.56
CA TYR A 45 0.61 -6.11 -3.97
C TYR A 45 1.92 -6.05 -4.76
N ILE A 46 2.87 -5.31 -4.24
CA ILE A 46 4.16 -5.18 -4.90
C ILE A 46 4.88 -6.52 -4.96
N SER A 47 4.83 -7.28 -3.88
CA SER A 47 5.43 -8.60 -3.85
C SER A 47 4.83 -9.51 -4.89
N SER A 48 3.53 -9.44 -5.03
CA SER A 48 2.81 -10.23 -6.00
C SER A 48 3.25 -9.91 -7.41
N VAL A 49 3.38 -8.63 -7.70
CA VAL A 49 3.82 -8.18 -9.02
C VAL A 49 5.24 -8.64 -9.30
N ARG A 50 6.09 -8.52 -8.30
CA ARG A 50 7.48 -8.93 -8.46
C ARG A 50 7.60 -10.42 -8.70
N GLN A 51 6.80 -11.20 -8.03
CA GLN A 51 6.81 -12.63 -8.24
C GLN A 51 6.40 -12.98 -9.65
N ARG A 52 5.41 -12.30 -10.16
CA ARG A 52 4.97 -12.54 -11.51
C ARG A 52 6.06 -12.22 -12.51
N LEU A 53 6.73 -11.10 -12.32
CA LEU A 53 7.80 -10.70 -13.20
C LEU A 53 8.96 -11.69 -13.16
N SER A 54 9.25 -12.14 -11.96
CA SER A 54 10.33 -13.09 -11.77
C SER A 54 10.05 -14.39 -12.51
N GLN A 55 8.84 -14.84 -12.41
CA GLN A 55 8.45 -16.06 -13.07
C GLN A 55 8.53 -15.94 -14.58
N ARG A 56 8.17 -14.79 -15.07
CA ARG A 56 8.22 -14.57 -16.49
C ARG A 56 9.62 -14.62 -17.04
N ASN A 57 10.55 -14.22 -16.23
CA ASN A 57 11.89 -14.17 -16.66
C ASN A 57 12.58 -15.47 -16.71
N ARG A 58 11.95 -16.55 -16.46
CA ARG A 58 12.62 -17.83 -16.53
C ARG A 58 12.47 -18.48 -17.85
#